data_9d9aa26f108d61b29aa08fa9764a9247
#
_entry.id   9d9aa26f108d61b29aa08fa9764a9247
#
_cell.length_a   1.000
_cell.length_b   1.000
_cell.length_c   1.000
_cell.angle_alpha   90.00
_cell.angle_beta   90.00
_cell.angle_gamma   90.00
#
_symmetry.space_group_name_H-M   'P 1'
#
loop_
_entity.id
_entity.type
_entity.pdbx_description
1 polymer ?
#
loop_
_entity_poly.entity_id
_entity_poly.type
_entity_poly.pdbx_seq_one_letter_code
_entity_poly.pdbx_strand_id
1 'polypeptide(L)'
;MPIAREQPPLDLDLAFFHWLAGPHVTGAAGDEALVLDELARLVRDPQTASTLVPRVPAVIPQVLRSLRSDAASSADLARQVAQDAVLVAEVLREVNSPYYQPGTPVRNLEGALLLLGQNGLRMLLARVAFRRIISLQTSRLARLVSPQLWNQSEKCAQAASLLAPRHGADPFEAYLAGLMHNVGLVVALRVIDGLLPAGGLPDSDAFGLRLVHAARLVSAGIAGQWELPPAIGHAIAHLGDAATVSTSLPAALGQADCLAKLHMLAGGGQPAFVAAVAALPVGLRQVYDTFNETDNADRQDA
;
A
#
# COMPACT_ATOMS: atom_id res chain seq x y z
N MET A 1 2.86 -37.08 -28.06
CA MET A 1 2.17 -36.11 -27.20
C MET A 1 3.20 -35.11 -26.68
N PRO A 2 3.11 -33.82 -26.97
CA PRO A 2 4.01 -32.85 -26.39
C PRO A 2 3.69 -32.71 -24.92
N ILE A 3 4.71 -32.90 -24.08
CA ILE A 3 4.67 -32.65 -22.64
C ILE A 3 4.38 -31.14 -22.47
N ALA A 4 3.21 -30.81 -21.93
CA ALA A 4 2.93 -29.46 -21.52
C ALA A 4 4.05 -29.03 -20.54
N ARG A 5 4.87 -28.08 -20.96
CA ARG A 5 5.81 -27.43 -20.04
C ARG A 5 4.96 -26.74 -18.99
N GLU A 6 4.96 -27.26 -17.76
CA GLU A 6 4.47 -26.52 -16.62
C GLU A 6 5.18 -25.16 -16.63
N GLN A 7 4.43 -24.11 -16.86
CA GLN A 7 4.95 -22.77 -16.70
C GLN A 7 5.33 -22.60 -15.22
N PRO A 8 6.52 -22.07 -14.92
CA PRO A 8 6.88 -21.79 -13.52
C PRO A 8 5.79 -20.92 -12.88
N PRO A 9 5.54 -21.12 -11.59
CA PRO A 9 4.54 -20.31 -10.88
C PRO A 9 4.88 -18.83 -11.08
N LEU A 10 3.86 -18.02 -11.41
CA LEU A 10 3.98 -16.59 -11.62
C LEU A 10 4.44 -15.93 -10.30
N ASP A 11 5.67 -15.44 -10.28
CA ASP A 11 6.17 -14.61 -9.19
C ASP A 11 5.62 -13.17 -9.38
N LEU A 12 4.53 -12.86 -8.65
CA LEU A 12 3.87 -11.56 -8.75
C LEU A 12 4.72 -10.43 -8.18
N ASP A 13 5.59 -10.70 -7.22
CA ASP A 13 6.50 -9.69 -6.66
C ASP A 13 7.52 -9.24 -7.70
N LEU A 14 8.14 -10.21 -8.35
CA LEU A 14 9.11 -9.95 -9.42
C LEU A 14 8.43 -9.29 -10.64
N ALA A 15 7.29 -9.81 -11.06
CA ALA A 15 6.54 -9.23 -12.17
C ALA A 15 6.11 -7.79 -11.89
N PHE A 16 5.67 -7.50 -10.68
CA PHE A 16 5.29 -6.15 -10.27
C PHE A 16 6.49 -5.22 -10.18
N PHE A 17 7.65 -5.71 -9.68
CA PHE A 17 8.89 -4.96 -9.68
C PHE A 17 9.29 -4.55 -11.10
N HIS A 18 9.34 -5.47 -12.04
CA HIS A 18 9.67 -5.17 -13.45
C HIS A 18 8.65 -4.24 -14.11
N TRP A 19 7.37 -4.39 -13.78
CA TRP A 19 6.34 -3.50 -14.28
C TRP A 19 6.51 -2.07 -13.75
N LEU A 20 6.85 -1.89 -12.46
CA LEU A 20 7.15 -0.59 -11.86
C LEU A 20 8.44 0.02 -12.42
N ALA A 21 9.48 -0.80 -12.59
CA ALA A 21 10.76 -0.38 -13.14
C ALA A 21 10.60 0.13 -14.58
N GLY A 22 9.81 -0.58 -15.40
CA GLY A 22 9.46 -0.18 -16.77
C GLY A 22 10.66 0.36 -17.56
N PRO A 23 10.53 1.53 -18.22
CA PRO A 23 11.62 2.14 -18.99
C PRO A 23 12.71 2.79 -18.13
N HIS A 24 12.62 2.72 -16.80
CA HIS A 24 13.55 3.36 -15.86
C HIS A 24 14.73 2.46 -15.47
N VAL A 25 14.87 1.32 -16.12
CA VAL A 25 15.93 0.32 -15.93
C VAL A 25 17.20 0.80 -16.60
N THR A 26 18.27 1.08 -15.82
CA THR A 26 19.59 1.48 -16.37
C THR A 26 20.76 1.16 -15.43
N GLY A 27 20.53 0.45 -14.32
CA GLY A 27 21.54 0.23 -13.29
C GLY A 27 22.59 -0.85 -13.67
N ALA A 28 23.83 -0.64 -13.25
CA ALA A 28 24.87 -1.66 -13.36
C ALA A 28 24.85 -2.62 -12.15
N ALA A 29 25.29 -3.87 -12.33
CA ALA A 29 25.30 -4.88 -11.29
C ALA A 29 26.09 -4.46 -10.01
N GLY A 30 27.08 -3.58 -10.13
CA GLY A 30 27.83 -3.04 -8.99
C GLY A 30 27.01 -2.14 -8.07
N ASP A 31 25.96 -1.53 -8.59
CA ASP A 31 25.10 -0.61 -7.86
C ASP A 31 24.09 -1.35 -6.97
N GLU A 32 23.77 -2.61 -7.30
CA GLU A 32 22.82 -3.44 -6.55
C GLU A 32 23.28 -3.69 -5.11
N ALA A 33 24.56 -4.06 -4.93
CA ALA A 33 25.12 -4.32 -3.61
C ALA A 33 25.06 -3.09 -2.71
N LEU A 34 25.42 -1.92 -3.25
CA LEU A 34 25.40 -0.65 -2.51
C LEU A 34 24.00 -0.30 -1.99
N VAL A 35 22.99 -0.46 -2.85
CA VAL A 35 21.59 -0.20 -2.49
C VAL A 35 21.11 -1.17 -1.41
N LEU A 36 21.39 -2.48 -1.61
CA LEU A 36 20.93 -3.51 -0.68
C LEU A 36 21.62 -3.41 0.70
N ASP A 37 22.89 -3.00 0.76
CA ASP A 37 23.62 -2.78 2.00
C ASP A 37 23.02 -1.59 2.78
N GLU A 38 22.68 -0.50 2.09
CA GLU A 38 22.01 0.64 2.72
C GLU A 38 20.62 0.28 3.23
N LEU A 39 19.83 -0.49 2.46
CA LEU A 39 18.53 -0.98 2.92
C LEU A 39 18.67 -1.91 4.13
N ALA A 40 19.67 -2.80 4.14
CA ALA A 40 19.96 -3.63 5.30
C ALA A 40 20.37 -2.82 6.54
N ARG A 41 21.00 -1.67 6.36
CA ARG A 41 21.26 -0.71 7.45
C ARG A 41 19.96 -0.10 7.98
N LEU A 42 19.06 0.34 7.09
CA LEU A 42 17.77 0.93 7.46
C LEU A 42 16.83 -0.07 8.15
N VAL A 43 16.88 -1.34 7.77
CA VAL A 43 16.14 -2.43 8.48
C VAL A 43 16.59 -2.53 9.94
N ARG A 44 17.89 -2.35 10.21
CA ARG A 44 18.45 -2.37 11.58
C ARG A 44 18.23 -1.07 12.34
N ASP A 45 17.96 0.03 11.65
CA ASP A 45 17.71 1.36 12.22
C ASP A 45 16.37 1.94 11.72
N PRO A 46 15.23 1.44 12.24
CA PRO A 46 13.91 1.92 11.83
C PRO A 46 13.67 3.40 12.14
N GLN A 47 14.36 3.96 13.13
CA GLN A 47 14.25 5.38 13.47
C GLN A 47 14.78 6.23 12.31
N THR A 48 15.98 5.94 11.82
CA THR A 48 16.53 6.59 10.62
C THR A 48 15.66 6.34 9.41
N ALA A 49 15.19 5.10 9.18
CA ALA A 49 14.28 4.80 8.09
C ALA A 49 13.01 5.66 8.11
N SER A 50 12.42 5.89 9.29
CA SER A 50 11.21 6.72 9.43
C SER A 50 11.46 8.19 9.07
N THR A 51 12.68 8.71 9.23
CA THR A 51 13.03 10.09 8.84
C THR A 51 13.11 10.28 7.33
N LEU A 52 13.31 9.20 6.58
CA LEU A 52 13.33 9.21 5.11
C LEU A 52 11.92 9.22 4.51
N VAL A 53 10.90 8.90 5.28
CA VAL A 53 9.51 9.09 4.83
C VAL A 53 9.23 10.59 4.72
N PRO A 54 8.59 11.08 3.65
CA PRO A 54 8.21 12.48 3.55
C PRO A 54 7.47 12.93 4.81
N ARG A 55 7.72 14.18 5.23
CA ARG A 55 7.12 14.71 6.46
C ARG A 55 5.60 14.50 6.46
N VAL A 56 5.21 13.51 7.23
CA VAL A 56 3.83 13.33 7.63
C VAL A 56 3.47 14.50 8.53
N PRO A 57 2.40 15.26 8.28
CA PRO A 57 1.94 16.26 9.24
C PRO A 57 1.86 15.66 10.63
N ALA A 58 2.32 16.40 11.66
CA ALA A 58 2.39 15.89 13.04
C ALA A 58 1.05 15.34 13.57
N VAL A 59 -0.05 15.78 12.97
CA VAL A 59 -1.41 15.29 13.27
C VAL A 59 -1.64 13.85 12.83
N ILE A 60 -0.96 13.37 11.78
CA ILE A 60 -1.20 12.02 11.24
C ILE A 60 -0.78 10.91 12.22
N PRO A 61 0.41 10.92 12.84
CA PRO A 61 0.72 9.94 13.90
C PRO A 61 -0.26 10.01 15.07
N GLN A 62 -0.77 11.20 15.41
CA GLN A 62 -1.79 11.36 16.46
C GLN A 62 -3.12 10.75 16.02
N VAL A 63 -3.56 11.02 14.79
CA VAL A 63 -4.77 10.43 14.20
C VAL A 63 -4.64 8.91 14.13
N LEU A 64 -3.54 8.37 13.64
CA LEU A 64 -3.29 6.93 13.59
C LEU A 64 -3.32 6.29 14.99
N ARG A 65 -2.74 6.96 16.01
CA ARG A 65 -2.83 6.50 17.40
C ARG A 65 -4.26 6.52 17.93
N SER A 66 -5.01 7.58 17.66
CA SER A 66 -6.43 7.69 18.07
C SER A 66 -7.31 6.66 17.37
N LEU A 67 -6.98 6.27 16.14
CA LEU A 67 -7.68 5.24 15.39
C LEU A 67 -7.53 3.83 16.01
N ARG A 68 -6.52 3.61 16.85
CA ARG A 68 -6.27 2.32 17.55
C ARG A 68 -7.18 2.09 18.75
N SER A 69 -7.74 3.15 19.31
CA SER A 69 -8.57 3.08 20.51
C SER A 69 -10.04 3.04 20.13
N ASP A 70 -10.69 1.91 20.38
CA ASP A 70 -12.16 1.82 20.28
C ASP A 70 -12.86 2.77 21.26
N ALA A 71 -12.13 3.27 22.28
CA ALA A 71 -12.62 4.24 23.25
C ALA A 71 -12.47 5.69 22.77
N ALA A 72 -11.67 5.97 21.70
CA ALA A 72 -11.62 7.32 21.14
C ALA A 72 -12.95 7.64 20.47
N SER A 73 -13.67 8.62 21.01
CA SER A 73 -14.95 9.03 20.41
C SER A 73 -14.69 9.62 19.03
N SER A 74 -15.64 9.41 18.11
CA SER A 74 -15.60 10.04 16.78
C SER A 74 -15.44 11.56 16.85
N ALA A 75 -15.96 12.18 17.92
CA ALA A 75 -15.82 13.60 18.20
C ALA A 75 -14.36 14.00 18.57
N ASP A 76 -13.64 13.14 19.30
CA ASP A 76 -12.22 13.38 19.60
C ASP A 76 -11.36 13.30 18.35
N LEU A 77 -11.63 12.31 17.49
CA LEU A 77 -10.97 12.14 16.20
C LEU A 77 -11.23 13.36 15.29
N ALA A 78 -12.49 13.76 15.16
CA ALA A 78 -12.86 14.94 14.37
C ALA A 78 -12.17 16.22 14.89
N ARG A 79 -12.08 16.40 16.22
CA ARG A 79 -11.37 17.54 16.81
C ARG A 79 -9.86 17.54 16.53
N GLN A 80 -9.22 16.36 16.51
CA GLN A 80 -7.79 16.26 16.17
C GLN A 80 -7.56 16.59 14.69
N VAL A 81 -8.38 16.05 13.81
CA VAL A 81 -8.31 16.32 12.36
C VAL A 81 -8.58 17.79 12.06
N ALA A 82 -9.50 18.42 12.79
CA ALA A 82 -9.83 19.84 12.63
C ALA A 82 -8.66 20.80 12.92
N GLN A 83 -7.59 20.33 13.57
CA GLN A 83 -6.38 21.13 13.80
C GLN A 83 -5.53 21.34 12.53
N ASP A 84 -5.74 20.52 11.49
CA ASP A 84 -5.05 20.64 10.20
C ASP A 84 -6.08 20.97 9.11
N ALA A 85 -6.18 22.25 8.74
CA ALA A 85 -7.13 22.72 7.73
C ALA A 85 -6.91 22.07 6.35
N VAL A 86 -5.66 21.69 6.01
CA VAL A 86 -5.35 21.03 4.76
C VAL A 86 -5.88 19.60 4.78
N LEU A 87 -5.70 18.90 5.90
CA LEU A 87 -6.24 17.54 6.08
C LEU A 87 -7.77 17.56 6.05
N VAL A 88 -8.41 18.53 6.71
CA VAL A 88 -9.88 18.71 6.65
C VAL A 88 -10.34 18.91 5.20
N ALA A 89 -9.69 19.80 4.45
CA ALA A 89 -10.05 20.05 3.06
C ALA A 89 -9.90 18.81 2.17
N GLU A 90 -8.86 18.01 2.38
CA GLU A 90 -8.66 16.77 1.66
C GLU A 90 -9.70 15.70 2.03
N VAL A 91 -10.04 15.56 3.31
CA VAL A 91 -11.11 14.66 3.77
C VAL A 91 -12.45 15.06 3.17
N LEU A 92 -12.78 16.36 3.16
CA LEU A 92 -14.04 16.84 2.59
C LEU A 92 -14.07 16.68 1.06
N ARG A 93 -12.97 16.88 0.37
CA ARG A 93 -12.89 16.62 -1.06
C ARG A 93 -13.11 15.14 -1.35
N GLU A 94 -12.45 14.26 -0.59
CA GLU A 94 -12.52 12.83 -0.77
C GLU A 94 -13.92 12.26 -0.50
N VAL A 95 -14.56 12.68 0.61
CA VAL A 95 -15.92 12.22 0.94
C VAL A 95 -16.98 12.70 -0.05
N ASN A 96 -16.72 13.80 -0.75
CA ASN A 96 -17.58 14.32 -1.81
C ASN A 96 -17.26 13.78 -3.20
N SER A 97 -16.26 12.89 -3.31
CA SER A 97 -15.92 12.25 -4.60
C SER A 97 -17.04 11.31 -5.07
N PRO A 98 -17.11 11.00 -6.37
CA PRO A 98 -18.05 10.02 -6.91
C PRO A 98 -17.96 8.65 -6.28
N TYR A 99 -16.87 8.31 -5.65
CA TYR A 99 -16.71 7.05 -4.91
C TYR A 99 -17.71 6.93 -3.75
N TYR A 100 -17.92 8.00 -2.98
CA TYR A 100 -18.86 7.99 -1.85
C TYR A 100 -20.28 8.45 -2.22
N GLN A 101 -20.46 9.13 -3.33
CA GLN A 101 -21.72 9.59 -3.90
C GLN A 101 -22.68 10.18 -2.85
N PRO A 102 -22.29 11.17 -2.04
CA PRO A 102 -23.18 11.74 -1.07
C PRO A 102 -24.38 12.39 -1.77
N GLY A 103 -25.61 12.10 -1.34
CA GLY A 103 -26.83 12.71 -1.91
C GLY A 103 -26.87 14.24 -1.77
N THR A 104 -26.15 14.78 -0.79
CA THR A 104 -25.89 16.22 -0.58
C THR A 104 -24.42 16.43 -0.21
N PRO A 105 -23.78 17.52 -0.68
CA PRO A 105 -22.38 17.77 -0.37
C PRO A 105 -22.11 17.85 1.13
N VAL A 106 -21.13 17.07 1.59
CA VAL A 106 -20.64 17.05 2.97
C VAL A 106 -19.76 18.28 3.19
N ARG A 107 -20.05 19.08 4.22
CA ARG A 107 -19.39 20.38 4.45
C ARG A 107 -18.47 20.41 5.67
N ASN A 108 -18.54 19.41 6.53
CA ASN A 108 -17.74 19.31 7.76
C ASN A 108 -17.49 17.85 8.13
N LEU A 109 -16.61 17.61 9.12
CA LEU A 109 -16.25 16.29 9.58
C LEU A 109 -17.40 15.53 10.25
N GLU A 110 -18.32 16.25 10.90
CA GLU A 110 -19.53 15.66 11.49
C GLU A 110 -20.45 15.09 10.40
N GLY A 111 -20.59 15.80 9.28
CA GLY A 111 -21.32 15.31 8.11
C GLY A 111 -20.65 14.08 7.49
N ALA A 112 -19.32 14.06 7.41
CA ALA A 112 -18.57 12.88 6.96
C ALA A 112 -18.79 11.69 7.92
N LEU A 113 -18.78 11.93 9.22
CA LEU A 113 -19.06 10.91 10.23
C LEU A 113 -20.49 10.34 10.11
N LEU A 114 -21.48 11.20 9.89
CA LEU A 114 -22.88 10.78 9.71
C LEU A 114 -23.05 9.93 8.45
N LEU A 115 -22.35 10.27 7.36
CA LEU A 115 -22.41 9.55 6.10
C LEU A 115 -21.69 8.18 6.17
N LEU A 116 -20.48 8.17 6.72
CA LEU A 116 -19.57 7.01 6.63
C LEU A 116 -19.62 6.13 7.88
N GLY A 117 -20.18 6.64 8.98
CA GLY A 117 -20.02 6.05 10.28
C GLY A 117 -18.59 6.16 10.83
N GLN A 118 -18.36 5.63 12.03
CA GLN A 118 -17.06 5.73 12.69
C GLN A 118 -15.95 5.00 11.92
N ASN A 119 -16.20 3.76 11.51
CA ASN A 119 -15.21 2.97 10.80
C ASN A 119 -14.90 3.53 9.41
N GLY A 120 -15.92 3.98 8.67
CA GLY A 120 -15.71 4.61 7.37
C GLY A 120 -14.89 5.90 7.46
N LEU A 121 -15.14 6.74 8.46
CA LEU A 121 -14.34 7.95 8.72
C LEU A 121 -12.89 7.59 9.09
N ARG A 122 -12.67 6.56 9.91
CA ARG A 122 -11.31 6.07 10.26
C ARG A 122 -10.54 5.61 9.00
N MET A 123 -11.18 4.84 8.13
CA MET A 123 -10.58 4.39 6.88
C MET A 123 -10.26 5.55 5.93
N LEU A 124 -11.20 6.50 5.79
CA LEU A 124 -10.99 7.69 4.99
C LEU A 124 -9.80 8.53 5.48
N LEU A 125 -9.70 8.75 6.78
CA LEU A 125 -8.59 9.49 7.38
C LEU A 125 -7.24 8.78 7.15
N ALA A 126 -7.21 7.46 7.33
CA ALA A 126 -6.01 6.67 7.02
C ALA A 126 -5.65 6.77 5.53
N ARG A 127 -6.63 6.65 4.63
CA ARG A 127 -6.44 6.78 3.17
C ARG A 127 -5.81 8.13 2.80
N VAL A 128 -6.38 9.23 3.27
CA VAL A 128 -5.87 10.59 3.01
C VAL A 128 -4.45 10.75 3.55
N ALA A 129 -4.18 10.26 4.76
CA ALA A 129 -2.87 10.31 5.38
C ALA A 129 -1.80 9.57 4.56
N PHE A 130 -2.06 8.32 4.21
CA PHE A 130 -1.11 7.48 3.46
C PHE A 130 -0.95 7.94 2.00
N ARG A 131 -2.01 8.45 1.37
CA ARG A 131 -1.91 9.06 0.04
C ARG A 131 -0.87 10.17 0.02
N ARG A 132 -0.84 11.03 1.04
CA ARG A 132 0.17 12.09 1.16
C ARG A 132 1.58 11.50 1.31
N ILE A 133 1.74 10.46 2.12
CA ILE A 133 3.03 9.79 2.33
C ILE A 133 3.57 9.22 1.03
N ILE A 134 2.75 8.51 0.26
CA ILE A 134 3.17 7.84 -0.96
C ILE A 134 3.28 8.82 -2.14
N SER A 135 2.34 9.76 -2.30
CA SER A 135 2.24 10.61 -3.49
C SER A 135 3.10 11.87 -3.46
N LEU A 136 3.40 12.41 -2.26
CA LEU A 136 4.19 13.65 -2.14
C LEU A 136 5.71 13.37 -2.13
N GLN A 137 6.20 12.78 -3.20
CA GLN A 137 7.61 12.44 -3.35
C GLN A 137 8.39 13.55 -4.06
N THR A 138 9.60 13.82 -3.58
CA THR A 138 10.52 14.81 -4.16
C THR A 138 11.63 14.16 -4.97
N SER A 139 11.99 12.91 -4.67
CA SER A 139 13.01 12.17 -5.42
C SER A 139 12.47 11.71 -6.78
N ARG A 140 13.34 11.54 -7.75
CA ARG A 140 12.97 11.31 -9.15
C ARG A 140 12.21 10.00 -9.35
N LEU A 141 12.82 8.87 -8.95
CA LEU A 141 12.22 7.55 -9.14
C LEU A 141 10.95 7.39 -8.30
N ALA A 142 11.00 7.78 -7.01
CA ALA A 142 9.83 7.69 -6.16
C ALA A 142 8.65 8.51 -6.72
N ARG A 143 8.89 9.69 -7.29
CA ARG A 143 7.84 10.50 -7.92
C ARG A 143 7.26 9.84 -9.17
N LEU A 144 8.09 9.20 -9.98
CA LEU A 144 7.64 8.53 -11.22
C LEU A 144 6.73 7.34 -10.94
N VAL A 145 7.02 6.56 -9.89
CA VAL A 145 6.26 5.35 -9.57
C VAL A 145 5.18 5.55 -8.50
N SER A 146 5.15 6.71 -7.83
CA SER A 146 4.18 7.01 -6.77
C SER A 146 2.72 6.77 -7.15
N PRO A 147 2.23 7.16 -8.34
CA PRO A 147 0.83 6.91 -8.70
C PRO A 147 0.50 5.42 -8.73
N GLN A 148 1.40 4.61 -9.28
CA GLN A 148 1.23 3.15 -9.36
C GLN A 148 1.31 2.50 -7.98
N LEU A 149 2.27 2.94 -7.15
CA LEU A 149 2.40 2.45 -5.78
C LEU A 149 1.18 2.81 -4.93
N TRP A 150 0.66 4.04 -5.10
CA TRP A 150 -0.57 4.44 -4.41
C TRP A 150 -1.76 3.58 -4.83
N ASN A 151 -1.97 3.42 -6.13
CA ASN A 151 -3.07 2.62 -6.66
C ASN A 151 -3.02 1.17 -6.15
N GLN A 152 -1.83 0.55 -6.17
CA GLN A 152 -1.65 -0.81 -5.66
C GLN A 152 -1.90 -0.88 -4.14
N SER A 153 -1.37 0.08 -3.35
CA SER A 153 -1.55 0.11 -1.89
C SER A 153 -3.02 0.29 -1.51
N GLU A 154 -3.75 1.13 -2.22
CA GLU A 154 -5.15 1.38 -1.99
C GLU A 154 -6.01 0.15 -2.28
N LYS A 155 -5.80 -0.50 -3.43
CA LYS A 155 -6.47 -1.75 -3.79
C LYS A 155 -6.14 -2.87 -2.79
N CYS A 156 -4.88 -2.99 -2.40
CA CYS A 156 -4.46 -3.93 -1.37
C CYS A 156 -5.17 -3.67 -0.03
N ALA A 157 -5.28 -2.41 0.40
CA ALA A 157 -5.96 -2.05 1.64
C ALA A 157 -7.46 -2.40 1.61
N GLN A 158 -8.14 -2.06 0.52
CA GLN A 158 -9.56 -2.40 0.34
C GLN A 158 -9.77 -3.92 0.36
N ALA A 159 -8.98 -4.66 -0.42
CA ALA A 159 -9.07 -6.12 -0.46
C ALA A 159 -8.74 -6.76 0.89
N ALA A 160 -7.70 -6.28 1.59
CA ALA A 160 -7.31 -6.79 2.90
C ALA A 160 -8.45 -6.62 3.92
N SER A 161 -9.09 -5.45 3.94
CA SER A 161 -10.25 -5.20 4.81
C SER A 161 -11.43 -6.13 4.50
N LEU A 162 -11.72 -6.38 3.23
CA LEU A 162 -12.80 -7.29 2.80
C LEU A 162 -12.49 -8.76 3.13
N LEU A 163 -11.22 -9.15 3.06
CA LEU A 163 -10.78 -10.52 3.33
C LEU A 163 -10.57 -10.79 4.82
N ALA A 164 -10.28 -9.77 5.63
CA ALA A 164 -9.95 -9.89 7.05
C ALA A 164 -10.95 -10.76 7.86
N PRO A 165 -12.29 -10.57 7.72
CA PRO A 165 -13.24 -11.38 8.48
C PRO A 165 -13.14 -12.89 8.18
N ARG A 166 -12.77 -13.26 6.94
CA ARG A 166 -12.61 -14.69 6.55
C ARG A 166 -11.39 -15.32 7.21
N HIS A 167 -10.44 -14.51 7.65
CA HIS A 167 -9.21 -14.91 8.32
C HIS A 167 -9.25 -14.64 9.83
N GLY A 168 -10.38 -14.16 10.39
CA GLY A 168 -10.49 -13.79 11.79
C GLY A 168 -9.61 -12.59 12.19
N ALA A 169 -9.27 -11.72 11.23
CA ALA A 169 -8.50 -10.50 11.45
C ALA A 169 -9.42 -9.28 11.58
N ASP A 170 -8.92 -8.22 12.22
CA ASP A 170 -9.62 -6.94 12.28
C ASP A 170 -9.57 -6.25 10.91
N PRO A 171 -10.72 -5.82 10.33
CA PRO A 171 -10.77 -5.19 9.02
C PRO A 171 -10.02 -3.87 8.93
N PHE A 172 -9.95 -3.09 10.02
CA PHE A 172 -9.25 -1.83 10.03
C PHE A 172 -7.74 -2.02 10.12
N GLU A 173 -7.25 -2.98 10.95
CA GLU A 173 -5.83 -3.34 10.97
C GLU A 173 -5.36 -3.87 9.60
N ALA A 174 -6.19 -4.69 8.94
CA ALA A 174 -5.91 -5.19 7.60
C ALA A 174 -5.85 -4.05 6.56
N TYR A 175 -6.76 -3.09 6.65
CA TYR A 175 -6.75 -1.89 5.83
C TYR A 175 -5.47 -1.07 6.02
N LEU A 176 -5.07 -0.83 7.27
CA LEU A 176 -3.83 -0.11 7.59
C LEU A 176 -2.59 -0.87 7.09
N ALA A 177 -2.55 -2.19 7.25
CA ALA A 177 -1.46 -3.01 6.75
C ALA A 177 -1.33 -2.89 5.22
N GLY A 178 -2.46 -2.92 4.51
CA GLY A 178 -2.51 -2.72 3.06
C GLY A 178 -2.02 -1.34 2.61
N LEU A 179 -2.34 -0.26 3.33
CA LEU A 179 -1.81 1.08 3.03
C LEU A 179 -0.31 1.20 3.34
N MET A 180 0.15 0.52 4.41
CA MET A 180 1.50 0.68 4.95
C MET A 180 2.55 -0.13 4.21
N HIS A 181 2.21 -1.27 3.60
CA HIS A 181 3.18 -2.27 3.15
C HIS A 181 4.19 -1.75 2.11
N ASN A 182 3.84 -0.74 1.31
CA ASN A 182 4.71 -0.12 0.31
C ASN A 182 5.49 1.11 0.78
N VAL A 183 5.32 1.57 2.01
CA VAL A 183 6.05 2.76 2.51
C VAL A 183 7.56 2.54 2.46
N GLY A 184 8.04 1.34 2.79
CA GLY A 184 9.45 1.00 2.68
C GLY A 184 9.96 0.95 1.23
N LEU A 185 9.10 0.64 0.25
CA LEU A 185 9.49 0.71 -1.16
C LEU A 185 9.68 2.17 -1.60
N VAL A 186 8.86 3.09 -1.10
CA VAL A 186 9.07 4.53 -1.30
C VAL A 186 10.43 4.96 -0.72
N VAL A 187 10.76 4.49 0.50
CA VAL A 187 12.08 4.75 1.12
C VAL A 187 13.20 4.17 0.27
N ALA A 188 13.05 2.92 -0.20
CA ALA A 188 14.04 2.27 -1.04
C ALA A 188 14.32 3.04 -2.34
N LEU A 189 13.28 3.54 -3.01
CA LEU A 189 13.42 4.36 -4.22
C LEU A 189 14.14 5.69 -3.94
N ARG A 190 13.93 6.30 -2.78
CA ARG A 190 14.68 7.49 -2.37
C ARG A 190 16.15 7.19 -2.09
N VAL A 191 16.45 6.04 -1.49
CA VAL A 191 17.82 5.57 -1.29
C VAL A 191 18.50 5.39 -2.65
N ILE A 192 17.84 4.73 -3.60
CA ILE A 192 18.36 4.55 -4.96
C ILE A 192 18.63 5.90 -5.62
N ASP A 193 17.71 6.85 -5.58
CA ASP A 193 17.90 8.20 -6.13
C ASP A 193 19.08 8.94 -5.48
N GLY A 194 19.32 8.71 -4.18
CA GLY A 194 20.44 9.33 -3.45
C GLY A 194 21.79 8.71 -3.79
N LEU A 195 21.84 7.39 -3.97
CA LEU A 195 23.05 6.66 -4.26
C LEU A 195 23.41 6.65 -5.76
N LEU A 196 22.37 6.66 -6.63
CA LEU A 196 22.50 6.54 -8.08
C LEU A 196 21.83 7.73 -8.80
N PRO A 197 22.31 8.97 -8.60
CA PRO A 197 21.59 10.17 -9.07
C PRO A 197 21.46 10.26 -10.60
N ALA A 198 22.39 9.63 -11.34
CA ALA A 198 22.36 9.56 -12.81
C ALA A 198 21.83 8.21 -13.32
N GLY A 199 21.57 7.25 -12.41
CA GLY A 199 21.16 5.90 -12.74
C GLY A 199 19.66 5.70 -12.76
N GLY A 200 19.26 4.51 -13.21
CA GLY A 200 17.92 3.98 -13.09
C GLY A 200 17.83 2.91 -12.00
N LEU A 201 16.73 2.18 -11.99
CA LEU A 201 16.59 0.98 -11.18
C LEU A 201 17.48 -0.14 -11.76
N PRO A 202 18.29 -0.85 -10.94
CA PRO A 202 18.86 -2.11 -11.35
C PRO A 202 17.76 -3.12 -11.70
N ASP A 203 18.00 -4.01 -12.67
CA ASP A 203 16.97 -4.83 -13.29
C ASP A 203 17.12 -6.35 -13.09
N SER A 204 18.12 -6.79 -12.32
CA SER A 204 18.25 -8.23 -12.10
C SER A 204 17.11 -8.77 -11.23
N ASP A 205 16.64 -9.98 -11.57
CA ASP A 205 15.59 -10.68 -10.80
C ASP A 205 16.00 -10.82 -9.33
N ALA A 206 17.26 -11.15 -9.10
CA ALA A 206 17.81 -11.31 -7.75
C ALA A 206 17.77 -10.00 -6.95
N PHE A 207 18.07 -8.88 -7.59
CA PHE A 207 17.96 -7.56 -6.97
C PHE A 207 16.49 -7.22 -6.67
N GLY A 208 15.60 -7.39 -7.65
CA GLY A 208 14.18 -7.09 -7.50
C GLY A 208 13.54 -7.81 -6.30
N LEU A 209 13.78 -9.12 -6.18
CA LEU A 209 13.28 -9.92 -5.05
C LEU A 209 13.84 -9.46 -3.70
N ARG A 210 15.16 -9.19 -3.64
CA ARG A 210 15.82 -8.71 -2.41
C ARG A 210 15.36 -7.30 -2.05
N LEU A 211 15.15 -6.43 -3.03
CA LEU A 211 14.63 -5.07 -2.84
C LEU A 211 13.23 -5.10 -2.23
N VAL A 212 12.32 -5.88 -2.82
CA VAL A 212 10.94 -6.01 -2.33
C VAL A 212 10.91 -6.56 -0.91
N HIS A 213 11.70 -7.60 -0.63
CA HIS A 213 11.79 -8.15 0.73
C HIS A 213 12.34 -7.13 1.73
N ALA A 214 13.46 -6.45 1.41
CA ALA A 214 14.04 -5.43 2.27
C ALA A 214 13.08 -4.25 2.50
N ALA A 215 12.36 -3.83 1.47
CA ALA A 215 11.35 -2.78 1.56
C ALA A 215 10.21 -3.15 2.53
N ARG A 216 9.75 -4.40 2.52
CA ARG A 216 8.75 -4.89 3.50
C ARG A 216 9.27 -4.83 4.93
N LEU A 217 10.51 -5.23 5.17
CA LEU A 217 11.13 -5.13 6.50
C LEU A 217 11.28 -3.67 6.95
N VAL A 218 11.64 -2.76 6.05
CA VAL A 218 11.67 -1.31 6.32
C VAL A 218 10.27 -0.81 6.66
N SER A 219 9.23 -1.19 5.90
CA SER A 219 7.83 -0.83 6.20
C SER A 219 7.42 -1.30 7.60
N ALA A 220 7.74 -2.55 7.94
CA ALA A 220 7.43 -3.14 9.25
C ALA A 220 8.12 -2.38 10.39
N GLY A 221 9.39 -2.03 10.21
CA GLY A 221 10.14 -1.22 11.18
C GLY A 221 9.53 0.18 11.37
N ILE A 222 9.15 0.85 10.28
CA ILE A 222 8.50 2.17 10.32
C ILE A 222 7.12 2.06 11.00
N ALA A 223 6.35 1.00 10.74
CA ALA A 223 5.07 0.77 11.42
C ALA A 223 5.24 0.72 12.94
N GLY A 224 6.31 0.07 13.44
CA GLY A 224 6.67 0.07 14.85
C GLY A 224 7.03 1.46 15.38
N GLN A 225 7.80 2.26 14.63
CA GLN A 225 8.14 3.65 14.99
C GLN A 225 6.93 4.57 15.06
N TRP A 226 5.90 4.30 14.24
CA TRP A 226 4.63 5.03 14.28
C TRP A 226 3.65 4.43 15.30
N GLU A 227 4.12 3.50 16.12
CA GLU A 227 3.34 2.84 17.16
C GLU A 227 2.05 2.18 16.62
N LEU A 228 2.04 1.72 15.38
CA LEU A 228 0.93 0.93 14.85
C LEU A 228 0.81 -0.41 15.60
N PRO A 229 -0.38 -1.06 15.61
CA PRO A 229 -0.51 -2.38 16.22
C PRO A 229 0.58 -3.35 15.76
N PRO A 230 1.23 -4.10 16.66
CA PRO A 230 2.33 -5.00 16.31
C PRO A 230 1.97 -6.03 15.24
N ALA A 231 0.69 -6.44 15.18
CA ALA A 231 0.17 -7.35 14.16
C ALA A 231 0.37 -6.81 12.74
N ILE A 232 0.29 -5.49 12.52
CA ILE A 232 0.50 -4.84 11.22
C ILE A 232 1.95 -5.01 10.77
N GLY A 233 2.91 -4.64 11.62
CA GLY A 233 4.34 -4.81 11.31
C GLY A 233 4.70 -6.26 11.07
N HIS A 234 4.16 -7.17 11.88
CA HIS A 234 4.35 -8.61 11.71
C HIS A 234 3.79 -9.11 10.35
N ALA A 235 2.58 -8.71 9.99
CA ALA A 235 1.97 -9.11 8.72
C ALA A 235 2.77 -8.63 7.51
N ILE A 236 3.28 -7.40 7.56
CA ILE A 236 4.08 -6.81 6.48
C ILE A 236 5.44 -7.51 6.36
N ALA A 237 6.12 -7.77 7.48
CA ALA A 237 7.44 -8.42 7.49
C ALA A 237 7.40 -9.83 6.89
N HIS A 238 6.30 -10.55 7.09
CA HIS A 238 6.11 -11.94 6.62
C HIS A 238 5.27 -12.06 5.34
N LEU A 239 5.06 -10.94 4.65
CA LEU A 239 4.32 -10.92 3.39
C LEU A 239 5.09 -11.70 2.32
N GLY A 240 4.46 -12.74 1.77
CA GLY A 240 5.08 -13.63 0.78
C GLY A 240 5.65 -14.93 1.37
N ASP A 241 5.73 -15.06 2.70
CA ASP A 241 6.20 -16.30 3.33
C ASP A 241 5.13 -17.39 3.24
N ALA A 242 5.46 -18.53 2.63
CA ALA A 242 4.55 -19.64 2.46
C ALA A 242 4.02 -20.22 3.81
N ALA A 243 4.80 -20.08 4.89
CA ALA A 243 4.43 -20.56 6.22
C ALA A 243 3.30 -19.74 6.90
N THR A 244 3.06 -18.51 6.44
CA THR A 244 2.08 -17.59 7.06
C THR A 244 0.68 -17.67 6.46
N VAL A 245 0.47 -18.53 5.47
CA VAL A 245 -0.81 -18.67 4.73
C VAL A 245 -2.00 -19.04 5.65
N SER A 246 -1.75 -19.58 6.84
CA SER A 246 -2.79 -19.98 7.80
C SER A 246 -3.04 -18.99 8.93
N THR A 247 -2.27 -17.89 9.02
CA THR A 247 -2.41 -16.91 10.11
C THR A 247 -3.32 -15.74 9.68
N SER A 248 -4.03 -15.13 10.64
CA SER A 248 -5.13 -14.21 10.37
C SER A 248 -4.76 -13.00 9.49
N LEU A 249 -4.08 -12.02 10.04
CA LEU A 249 -3.76 -10.78 9.31
C LEU A 249 -2.75 -10.98 8.16
N PRO A 250 -1.64 -11.74 8.33
CA PRO A 250 -0.72 -12.02 7.21
C PRO A 250 -1.39 -12.73 6.03
N ALA A 251 -2.32 -13.66 6.28
CA ALA A 251 -3.04 -14.35 5.22
C ALA A 251 -3.96 -13.40 4.44
N ALA A 252 -4.72 -12.55 5.15
CA ALA A 252 -5.57 -11.55 4.51
C ALA A 252 -4.75 -10.56 3.68
N LEU A 253 -3.64 -10.05 4.22
CA LEU A 253 -2.75 -9.13 3.54
C LEU A 253 -2.10 -9.77 2.30
N GLY A 254 -1.61 -11.01 2.43
CA GLY A 254 -0.98 -11.73 1.32
C GLY A 254 -1.92 -11.97 0.14
N GLN A 255 -3.15 -12.39 0.41
CA GLN A 255 -4.16 -12.53 -0.63
C GLN A 255 -4.53 -11.18 -1.27
N ALA A 256 -4.65 -10.13 -0.47
CA ALA A 256 -4.97 -8.79 -0.94
C ALA A 256 -3.86 -8.21 -1.82
N ASP A 257 -2.60 -8.35 -1.42
CA ASP A 257 -1.43 -7.91 -2.19
C ASP A 257 -1.36 -8.64 -3.54
N CYS A 258 -1.57 -9.97 -3.54
CA CYS A 258 -1.64 -10.74 -4.78
C CYS A 258 -2.75 -10.25 -5.71
N LEU A 259 -3.96 -10.01 -5.20
CA LEU A 259 -5.08 -9.53 -6.01
C LEU A 259 -4.82 -8.14 -6.59
N ALA A 260 -4.27 -7.22 -5.77
CA ALA A 260 -3.95 -5.87 -6.21
C ALA A 260 -2.86 -5.86 -7.30
N LYS A 261 -1.77 -6.61 -7.12
CA LYS A 261 -0.72 -6.76 -8.15
C LYS A 261 -1.26 -7.39 -9.42
N LEU A 262 -2.05 -8.47 -9.28
CA LEU A 262 -2.65 -9.14 -10.42
C LEU A 262 -3.54 -8.20 -11.23
N HIS A 263 -4.32 -7.34 -10.56
CA HIS A 263 -5.15 -6.34 -11.23
C HIS A 263 -4.32 -5.33 -12.04
N MET A 264 -3.23 -4.81 -11.45
CA MET A 264 -2.33 -3.87 -12.12
C MET A 264 -1.65 -4.51 -13.34
N LEU A 265 -1.17 -5.74 -13.20
CA LEU A 265 -0.46 -6.47 -14.26
C LEU A 265 -1.40 -6.94 -15.38
N ALA A 266 -2.60 -7.39 -15.05
CA ALA A 266 -3.60 -7.81 -16.03
C ALA A 266 -4.11 -6.63 -16.89
N GLY A 267 -4.15 -5.43 -16.33
CA GLY A 267 -4.48 -4.19 -17.06
C GLY A 267 -3.54 -3.91 -18.25
N GLY A 268 -2.32 -4.43 -18.22
CA GLY A 268 -1.37 -4.42 -19.35
C GLY A 268 -1.68 -5.43 -20.47
N GLY A 269 -2.72 -6.26 -20.33
CA GLY A 269 -3.17 -7.21 -21.35
C GLY A 269 -2.27 -8.45 -21.53
N GLN A 270 -1.31 -8.71 -20.65
CA GLN A 270 -0.43 -9.87 -20.74
C GLN A 270 -1.24 -11.17 -20.50
N PRO A 271 -1.21 -12.16 -21.44
CA PRO A 271 -2.08 -13.35 -21.40
C PRO A 271 -1.96 -14.17 -20.11
N ALA A 272 -0.77 -14.26 -19.53
CA ALA A 272 -0.53 -15.02 -18.31
C ALA A 272 -1.32 -14.45 -17.11
N PHE A 273 -1.33 -13.12 -16.93
CA PHE A 273 -2.06 -12.49 -15.84
C PHE A 273 -3.56 -12.48 -16.07
N VAL A 274 -4.01 -12.31 -17.32
CA VAL A 274 -5.43 -12.45 -17.69
C VAL A 274 -5.93 -13.86 -17.38
N ALA A 275 -5.17 -14.88 -17.71
CA ALA A 275 -5.49 -16.27 -17.39
C ALA A 275 -5.52 -16.52 -15.86
N ALA A 276 -4.57 -15.94 -15.11
CA ALA A 276 -4.56 -16.04 -13.66
C ALA A 276 -5.79 -15.38 -13.03
N VAL A 277 -6.24 -14.23 -13.55
CA VAL A 277 -7.51 -13.60 -13.12
C VAL A 277 -8.70 -14.52 -13.37
N ALA A 278 -8.75 -15.17 -14.56
CA ALA A 278 -9.83 -16.09 -14.89
C ALA A 278 -9.87 -17.34 -13.98
N ALA A 279 -8.70 -17.74 -13.46
CA ALA A 279 -8.57 -18.90 -12.57
C ALA A 279 -8.83 -18.58 -11.07
N LEU A 280 -9.12 -17.32 -10.72
CA LEU A 280 -9.37 -16.95 -9.31
C LEU A 280 -10.57 -17.71 -8.74
N PRO A 281 -10.46 -18.24 -7.50
CA PRO A 281 -11.60 -18.77 -6.77
C PRO A 281 -12.73 -17.74 -6.63
N VAL A 282 -13.99 -18.18 -6.65
CA VAL A 282 -15.18 -17.31 -6.64
C VAL A 282 -15.10 -16.22 -5.58
N GLY A 283 -14.71 -16.57 -4.34
CA GLY A 283 -14.63 -15.60 -3.25
C GLY A 283 -13.54 -14.54 -3.42
N LEU A 284 -12.41 -14.89 -4.05
CA LEU A 284 -11.35 -13.92 -4.37
C LEU A 284 -11.72 -13.11 -5.61
N ARG A 285 -12.41 -13.73 -6.57
CA ARG A 285 -12.92 -13.04 -7.75
C ARG A 285 -13.89 -11.91 -7.39
N GLN A 286 -14.81 -12.14 -6.45
CA GLN A 286 -15.71 -11.10 -5.96
C GLN A 286 -14.97 -9.88 -5.42
N VAL A 287 -13.89 -10.11 -4.63
CA VAL A 287 -13.05 -9.01 -4.12
C VAL A 287 -12.30 -8.32 -5.26
N TYR A 288 -11.75 -9.08 -6.21
CA TYR A 288 -11.07 -8.54 -7.38
C TYR A 288 -11.98 -7.65 -8.23
N ASP A 289 -13.23 -8.03 -8.42
CA ASP A 289 -14.18 -7.28 -9.24
C ASP A 289 -14.54 -5.91 -8.64
N THR A 290 -14.42 -5.72 -7.31
CA THR A 290 -14.61 -4.40 -6.68
C THR A 290 -13.58 -3.36 -7.15
N PHE A 291 -12.39 -3.78 -7.60
CA PHE A 291 -11.37 -2.86 -8.12
C PHE A 291 -11.82 -2.15 -9.40
N ASN A 292 -12.59 -2.84 -10.25
CA ASN A 292 -13.13 -2.26 -11.50
C ASN A 292 -14.17 -1.17 -11.22
N GLU A 293 -14.94 -1.31 -10.14
CA GLU A 293 -15.92 -0.31 -9.71
C GLU A 293 -15.22 0.97 -9.25
N THR A 294 -14.12 0.83 -8.48
CA THR A 294 -13.30 1.94 -8.02
C THR A 294 -12.64 2.68 -9.19
N ASP A 295 -12.01 1.93 -10.13
CA ASP A 295 -11.34 2.53 -11.29
C ASP A 295 -12.33 3.27 -12.22
N ASN A 296 -13.57 2.81 -12.32
CA ASN A 296 -14.60 3.49 -13.10
C ASN A 296 -15.07 4.79 -12.43
N ALA A 297 -15.16 4.82 -11.10
CA ALA A 297 -15.50 6.02 -10.37
C ALA A 297 -14.41 7.11 -10.53
N ASP A 298 -13.13 6.72 -10.42
CA ASP A 298 -11.99 7.66 -10.58
C ASP A 298 -11.87 8.22 -12.01
N ARG A 299 -12.29 7.48 -13.04
CA ARG A 299 -12.27 7.95 -14.45
C ARG A 299 -13.38 8.95 -14.79
N GLN A 300 -14.44 9.01 -14.00
CA GLN A 300 -15.53 9.98 -14.21
C GLN A 300 -15.16 11.37 -13.67
N ASP A 301 -14.08 11.48 -12.87
CA ASP A 301 -13.57 12.71 -12.27
C ASP A 301 -12.39 13.35 -13.02
N ALA A 302 -11.80 12.69 -14.01
CA ALA A 302 -10.64 13.16 -14.76
C ALA A 302 -11.03 13.83 -16.09
#